data_e0c8728eaeb2fc64ec3c342b21cd7ca7
#
_entry.id   e0c8728eaeb2fc64ec3c342b21cd7ca7
#
_cell.length_a   1.000
_cell.length_b   1.000
_cell.length_c   1.000
_cell.angle_alpha   90.00
_cell.angle_beta   90.00
_cell.angle_gamma   90.00
#
_symmetry.space_group_name_H-M   'P 1'
#
loop_
_entity.id
_entity.type
_entity.pdbx_description
1 polymer ?
#
loop_
_entity_poly.entity_id
_entity_poly.type
_entity_poly.pdbx_seq_one_letter_code
_entity_poly.pdbx_strand_id
1 'polypeptide(L)'
;LYFAQKADIEGYNDVATVFRSTAEGETGHAHGHLEYLEQVGDPATGKPIGETKANLASAIEGETHEYTDMYPGMAKTAREEGFEEIADWFETLYFSYFALVK
;
A
#
# COMPACT_ATOMS: atom_id res chain seq x y z
N LEU A 1 3.52 -12.13 2.68
CA LEU A 1 4.98 -12.29 2.53
C LEU A 1 5.73 -12.12 3.84
N TYR A 2 5.33 -11.19 4.68
CA TYR A 2 5.98 -10.98 5.98
C TYR A 2 5.93 -12.24 6.87
N PHE A 3 4.80 -12.93 6.92
CA PHE A 3 4.67 -14.16 7.71
C PHE A 3 5.55 -15.28 7.16
N ALA A 4 5.72 -15.33 5.83
CA ALA A 4 6.64 -16.29 5.20
C ALA A 4 8.08 -16.05 5.66
N GLN A 5 8.51 -14.79 5.68
CA GLN A 5 9.84 -14.41 6.15
C GLN A 5 10.05 -14.82 7.61
N LYS A 6 9.08 -14.57 8.47
CA LYS A 6 9.15 -14.95 9.88
C LYS A 6 9.22 -16.47 10.06
N ALA A 7 8.41 -17.21 9.31
CA ALA A 7 8.42 -18.67 9.35
C ALA A 7 9.79 -19.24 8.94
N ASP A 8 10.42 -18.67 7.91
CA ASP A 8 11.75 -19.08 7.49
C ASP A 8 12.80 -18.81 8.58
N ILE A 9 12.76 -17.65 9.22
CA ILE A 9 13.67 -17.30 10.32
C ILE A 9 13.53 -18.28 11.48
N GLU A 10 12.31 -18.72 11.79
CA GLU A 10 12.03 -19.68 12.86
C GLU A 10 12.29 -21.13 12.45
N GLY A 11 12.61 -21.39 11.19
CA GLY A 11 12.91 -22.72 10.68
C GLY A 11 11.70 -23.52 10.17
N TYR A 12 10.54 -22.89 10.07
CA TYR A 12 9.31 -23.51 9.54
C TYR A 12 9.19 -23.31 8.03
N ASN A 13 10.11 -23.90 7.27
CA ASN A 13 10.22 -23.66 5.82
C ASN A 13 8.98 -24.12 5.03
N ASP A 14 8.34 -25.21 5.45
CA ASP A 14 7.11 -25.70 4.81
C ASP A 14 5.95 -24.71 5.02
N VAL A 15 5.85 -24.14 6.20
CA VAL A 15 4.86 -23.11 6.52
C VAL A 15 5.13 -21.84 5.70
N ALA A 16 6.39 -21.43 5.59
CA ALA A 16 6.79 -20.29 4.77
C ALA A 16 6.38 -20.47 3.31
N THR A 17 6.53 -21.68 2.77
CA THR A 17 6.09 -22.01 1.40
C THR A 17 4.59 -21.85 1.22
N VAL A 18 3.78 -22.27 2.19
CA VAL A 18 2.33 -22.08 2.16
C VAL A 18 1.97 -20.60 2.18
N PHE A 19 2.62 -19.79 3.03
CA PHE A 19 2.40 -18.34 3.05
C PHE A 19 2.74 -17.68 1.72
N ARG A 20 3.87 -18.04 1.10
CA ARG A 20 4.25 -17.49 -0.22
C ARG A 20 3.26 -17.88 -1.31
N SER A 21 2.85 -19.14 -1.35
CA SER A 21 1.86 -19.63 -2.32
C SER A 21 0.53 -18.88 -2.17
N THR A 22 0.10 -18.64 -0.93
CA THR A 22 -1.11 -17.87 -0.65
C THR A 22 -0.98 -16.43 -1.16
N ALA A 23 0.17 -15.79 -0.93
CA ALA A 23 0.41 -14.43 -1.41
C ALA A 23 0.33 -14.32 -2.93
N GLU A 24 0.87 -15.32 -3.64
CA GLU A 24 0.75 -15.39 -5.10
C GLU A 24 -0.72 -15.54 -5.54
N GLY A 25 -1.48 -16.37 -4.85
CA GLY A 25 -2.93 -16.52 -5.09
C GLY A 25 -3.69 -15.22 -4.88
N GLU A 26 -3.36 -14.48 -3.83
CA GLU A 26 -3.99 -13.18 -3.55
C GLU A 26 -3.69 -12.14 -4.62
N THR A 27 -2.54 -12.23 -5.28
CA THR A 27 -2.25 -11.37 -6.44
C THR A 27 -3.26 -11.62 -7.57
N GLY A 28 -3.58 -12.89 -7.86
CA GLY A 28 -4.60 -13.24 -8.83
C GLY A 28 -6.00 -12.75 -8.45
N HIS A 29 -6.35 -12.86 -7.16
CA HIS A 29 -7.62 -12.34 -6.65
C HIS A 29 -7.71 -10.83 -6.83
N ALA A 30 -6.65 -10.10 -6.51
CA ALA A 30 -6.59 -8.65 -6.69
C ALA A 30 -6.83 -8.25 -8.15
N HIS A 31 -6.18 -8.93 -9.09
CA HIS A 31 -6.37 -8.68 -10.52
C HIS A 31 -7.82 -8.93 -10.95
N GLY A 32 -8.42 -10.03 -10.50
CA GLY A 32 -9.82 -10.34 -10.79
C GLY A 32 -10.78 -9.28 -10.28
N HIS A 33 -10.57 -8.80 -9.05
CA HIS A 33 -11.37 -7.73 -8.48
C HIS A 33 -11.22 -6.43 -9.27
N LEU A 34 -9.99 -6.07 -9.69
CA LEU A 34 -9.73 -4.87 -10.47
C LEU A 34 -10.41 -4.90 -11.84
N GLU A 35 -10.49 -6.06 -12.50
CA GLU A 35 -11.21 -6.21 -13.76
C GLU A 35 -12.69 -5.81 -13.61
N TYR A 36 -13.34 -6.17 -12.51
CA TYR A 36 -14.69 -5.72 -12.23
C TYR A 36 -14.78 -4.22 -11.94
N LEU A 37 -13.76 -3.66 -11.26
CA LEU A 37 -13.72 -2.24 -10.97
C LEU A 37 -13.53 -1.37 -12.22
N GLU A 38 -12.99 -1.91 -13.30
CA GLU A 38 -12.90 -1.19 -14.57
C GLU A 38 -14.27 -0.69 -15.07
N GLN A 39 -15.34 -1.38 -14.68
CA GLN A 39 -16.70 -1.01 -15.10
C GLN A 39 -17.26 0.21 -14.35
N VAL A 40 -16.77 0.47 -13.12
CA VAL A 40 -17.30 1.50 -12.23
C VAL A 40 -16.26 2.56 -11.84
N GLY A 41 -14.99 2.31 -12.08
CA GLY A 41 -13.89 3.19 -11.72
C GLY A 41 -13.25 2.85 -10.37
N ASP A 42 -12.19 3.57 -10.03
CA ASP A 42 -11.46 3.42 -8.78
C ASP A 42 -12.29 4.02 -7.64
N PRO A 43 -12.70 3.21 -6.64
CA PRO A 43 -13.48 3.72 -5.52
C PRO A 43 -12.72 4.70 -4.62
N ALA A 44 -11.38 4.66 -4.63
CA ALA A 44 -10.56 5.56 -3.81
C ALA A 44 -10.43 6.95 -4.44
N THR A 45 -10.28 7.04 -5.77
CA THR A 45 -10.07 8.31 -6.47
C THR A 45 -11.32 8.79 -7.24
N GLY A 46 -12.26 7.90 -7.50
CA GLY A 46 -13.42 8.17 -8.35
C GLY A 46 -13.10 8.27 -9.84
N LYS A 47 -11.84 8.02 -10.23
CA LYS A 47 -11.37 8.13 -11.62
C LYS A 47 -11.58 6.83 -12.38
N PRO A 48 -11.78 6.89 -13.72
CA PRO A 48 -11.77 5.69 -14.54
C PRO A 48 -10.44 4.94 -14.43
N ILE A 49 -10.50 3.60 -14.51
CA ILE A 49 -9.33 2.73 -14.57
C ILE A 49 -9.53 1.70 -15.68
N GLY A 50 -8.44 1.08 -16.12
CA GLY A 50 -8.42 0.07 -17.17
C GLY A 50 -7.33 0.36 -18.19
N GLU A 51 -7.34 1.53 -18.81
CA GLU A 51 -6.29 1.95 -19.73
C GLU A 51 -5.12 2.60 -18.98
N THR A 52 -3.92 2.44 -19.48
CA THR A 52 -2.68 2.89 -18.81
C THR A 52 -2.72 4.38 -18.43
N LYS A 53 -3.22 5.23 -19.31
CA LYS A 53 -3.30 6.67 -19.02
C LYS A 53 -4.23 6.96 -17.85
N ALA A 54 -5.38 6.32 -17.80
CA ALA A 54 -6.34 6.45 -16.70
C ALA A 54 -5.77 5.85 -15.41
N ASN A 55 -5.15 4.68 -15.49
CA ASN A 55 -4.50 4.04 -14.37
C ASN A 55 -3.41 4.92 -13.75
N LEU A 56 -2.61 5.56 -14.59
CA LEU A 56 -1.56 6.47 -14.13
C LEU A 56 -2.15 7.70 -13.42
N ALA A 57 -3.22 8.27 -13.96
CA ALA A 57 -3.89 9.41 -13.32
C ALA A 57 -4.45 9.04 -11.94
N SER A 58 -5.06 7.86 -11.82
CA SER A 58 -5.56 7.35 -10.54
C SER A 58 -4.43 7.11 -9.54
N ALA A 59 -3.33 6.51 -9.99
CA ALA A 59 -2.17 6.25 -9.14
C ALA A 59 -1.54 7.55 -8.64
N ILE A 60 -1.38 8.55 -9.50
CA ILE A 60 -0.83 9.87 -9.12
C ILE A 60 -1.71 10.53 -8.05
N GLU A 61 -3.03 10.48 -8.23
CA GLU A 61 -3.94 11.05 -7.23
C GLU A 61 -3.87 10.32 -5.90
N GLY A 62 -3.82 8.98 -5.92
CA GLY A 62 -3.67 8.17 -4.71
C GLY A 62 -2.37 8.50 -3.97
N GLU A 63 -1.25 8.48 -4.66
CA GLU A 63 0.06 8.81 -4.08
C GLU A 63 0.08 10.25 -3.54
N THR A 64 -0.48 11.20 -4.27
CA THR A 64 -0.57 12.59 -3.83
C THR A 64 -1.33 12.71 -2.52
N HIS A 65 -2.49 12.03 -2.40
CA HIS A 65 -3.26 11.98 -1.16
C HIS A 65 -2.44 11.38 -0.01
N GLU A 66 -1.71 10.32 -0.28
CA GLU A 66 -0.92 9.63 0.76
C GLU A 66 0.13 10.55 1.39
N TYR A 67 0.90 11.28 0.58
CA TYR A 67 1.98 12.10 1.14
C TYR A 67 1.55 13.52 1.54
N THR A 68 0.42 14.03 1.06
CA THR A 68 -0.06 15.36 1.44
C THR A 68 -1.04 15.36 2.62
N ASP A 69 -1.79 14.27 2.77
CA ASP A 69 -2.89 14.20 3.74
C ASP A 69 -2.82 12.97 4.64
N MET A 70 -2.77 11.77 4.05
CA MET A 70 -2.89 10.52 4.80
C MET A 70 -1.76 10.32 5.81
N TYR A 71 -0.52 10.26 5.35
CA TYR A 71 0.62 10.05 6.24
C TYR A 71 0.89 11.22 7.18
N PRO A 72 0.80 12.48 6.75
CA PRO A 72 0.89 13.59 7.69
C PRO A 72 -0.19 13.56 8.76
N GLY A 73 -1.43 13.20 8.40
CA GLY A 73 -2.52 13.03 9.34
C GLY A 73 -2.29 11.90 10.33
N MET A 74 -1.80 10.75 9.85
CA MET A 74 -1.45 9.61 10.69
C MET A 74 -0.32 9.94 11.66
N ALA A 75 0.71 10.66 11.20
CA ALA A 75 1.82 11.09 12.06
C ALA A 75 1.32 12.02 13.17
N LYS A 76 0.45 12.96 12.83
CA LYS A 76 -0.16 13.87 13.82
C LYS A 76 -0.96 13.10 14.88
N THR A 77 -1.83 12.20 14.45
CA THR A 77 -2.66 11.39 15.35
C THR A 77 -1.80 10.52 16.25
N ALA A 78 -0.78 9.85 15.69
CA ALA A 78 0.14 9.03 16.47
C ALA A 78 0.84 9.85 17.55
N ARG A 79 1.28 11.07 17.22
CA ARG A 79 1.95 11.97 18.17
C ARG A 79 1.00 12.43 19.28
N GLU A 80 -0.24 12.77 18.92
CA GLU A 80 -1.26 13.17 19.88
C GLU A 80 -1.61 12.03 20.84
N GLU A 81 -1.56 10.79 20.37
CA GLU A 81 -1.82 9.60 21.20
C GLU A 81 -0.59 9.11 21.96
N GLY A 82 0.55 9.76 21.83
CA GLY A 82 1.78 9.44 22.56
C GLY A 82 2.68 8.39 21.90
N PHE A 83 2.44 8.06 20.63
CA PHE A 83 3.24 7.09 19.87
C PHE A 83 4.28 7.81 19.02
N GLU A 84 5.29 8.40 19.66
CA GLU A 84 6.32 9.21 18.99
C GLU A 84 7.12 8.43 17.94
N GLU A 85 7.51 7.19 18.24
CA GLU A 85 8.27 6.36 17.31
C GLU A 85 7.45 6.02 16.05
N ILE A 86 6.16 5.76 16.22
CA ILE A 86 5.25 5.51 15.10
C ILE A 86 5.04 6.77 14.28
N ALA A 87 4.90 7.94 14.95
CA ALA A 87 4.80 9.22 14.27
C ALA A 87 6.03 9.49 13.41
N ASP A 88 7.23 9.27 13.95
CA ASP A 88 8.49 9.40 13.22
C ASP A 88 8.55 8.49 11.99
N TRP A 89 8.07 7.25 12.13
CA TRP A 89 7.97 6.32 11.00
C TRP A 89 7.08 6.86 9.89
N PHE A 90 5.88 7.34 10.21
CA PHE A 90 4.99 7.92 9.22
C PHE A 90 5.61 9.15 8.53
N GLU A 91 6.34 9.97 9.26
CA GLU A 91 7.03 11.12 8.70
C GLU A 91 8.10 10.72 7.68
N THR A 92 8.83 9.62 7.90
CA THR A 92 9.83 9.14 6.93
C THR A 92 9.20 8.75 5.60
N LEU A 93 7.96 8.27 5.61
CA LEU A 93 7.28 7.80 4.40
C LEU A 93 6.98 8.93 3.43
N TYR A 94 6.55 10.10 3.91
CA TYR A 94 6.25 11.22 3.02
C TYR A 94 7.44 12.15 2.78
N PHE A 95 8.40 12.25 3.68
CA PHE A 95 9.65 12.98 3.43
C PHE A 95 10.49 12.29 2.35
N SER A 96 10.57 10.97 2.34
CA SER A 96 11.24 10.20 1.29
C SER A 96 10.62 10.47 -0.09
N TYR A 97 9.30 10.60 -0.15
CA TYR A 97 8.59 10.93 -1.38
C TYR A 97 9.02 12.29 -1.93
N PHE A 98 9.07 13.32 -1.10
CA PHE A 98 9.52 14.66 -1.49
C PHE A 98 10.94 14.65 -2.06
N ALA A 99 11.82 13.81 -1.56
CA ALA A 99 13.19 13.68 -2.08
C ALA A 99 13.22 13.06 -3.48
N LEU A 100 12.25 12.21 -3.83
CA LEU A 100 12.17 11.50 -5.12
C LEU A 100 11.50 12.34 -6.21
N VAL A 101 10.63 13.29 -5.87
CA VAL A 101 9.81 14.04 -6.84
C VAL A 101 10.43 15.38 -7.19
N LYS A 102 11.54 15.73 -6.57
CA LYS A 102 12.33 16.91 -6.92
C LYS A 102 13.17 16.65 -8.16
#